data_32fa760ccac3ae174807ab65f579a13a
#
_entry.id   32fa760ccac3ae174807ab65f579a13a
#
_cell.length_a   1.000
_cell.length_b   1.000
_cell.length_c   1.000
_cell.angle_alpha   90.00
_cell.angle_beta   90.00
_cell.angle_gamma   90.00
#
_symmetry.space_group_name_H-M   'P 1'
#
loop_
_entity.id
_entity.type
_entity.pdbx_description
1 polymer ?
#
loop_
_entity_poly.entity_id
_entity_poly.type
_entity_poly.pdbx_seq_one_letter_code
_entity_poly.pdbx_strand_id
1 'polypeptide(L)'
;MHWTTNMDPKIKELELRHNPVIIRVNKFDEDSASDFAAKMAMAHNTGQSIIPVIIDSYGGQVYSLMSMISAIRSSEIPVATIVEGKAMSCGVILFSCGNEGLRFVTSEATLMIHDVSSGAWGKNEEIQASAKETKRRNKKIYEIMADNCKKPKDYFY
;
A
#
# COMPACT_ATOMS: atom_id res chain seq x y z
N MET A 1 21.54 -20.49 3.04
CA MET A 1 22.83 -19.86 2.68
C MET A 1 23.43 -19.26 3.94
N HIS A 2 24.57 -19.73 4.39
CA HIS A 2 25.25 -19.13 5.54
C HIS A 2 26.14 -17.99 5.01
N TRP A 3 25.80 -16.78 5.36
CA TRP A 3 26.63 -15.62 5.06
C TRP A 3 27.84 -15.64 5.99
N THR A 4 29.04 -15.75 5.45
CA THR A 4 30.27 -15.66 6.24
C THR A 4 30.55 -14.20 6.56
N THR A 5 30.84 -13.89 7.80
CA THR A 5 31.10 -12.55 8.36
C THR A 5 32.33 -11.84 7.75
N ASN A 6 33.03 -12.42 6.79
CA ASN A 6 34.25 -11.91 6.18
C ASN A 6 34.14 -11.58 4.67
N MET A 7 32.94 -11.33 4.17
CA MET A 7 32.76 -10.95 2.76
C MET A 7 33.16 -9.48 2.55
N ASP A 8 33.91 -9.22 1.47
CA ASP A 8 34.29 -7.87 1.06
C ASP A 8 33.03 -6.97 1.01
N PRO A 9 33.04 -5.79 1.67
CA PRO A 9 31.88 -4.88 1.66
C PRO A 9 31.35 -4.53 0.27
N LYS A 10 32.23 -4.47 -0.75
CA LYS A 10 31.83 -4.22 -2.16
C LYS A 10 31.08 -5.39 -2.77
N ILE A 11 31.47 -6.63 -2.45
CA ILE A 11 30.78 -7.83 -2.92
C ILE A 11 29.40 -7.92 -2.25
N LYS A 12 29.34 -7.64 -0.94
CA LYS A 12 28.07 -7.58 -0.21
C LYS A 12 27.13 -6.52 -0.78
N GLU A 13 27.65 -5.34 -1.11
CA GLU A 13 26.87 -4.27 -1.74
C GLU A 13 26.35 -4.66 -3.13
N LEU A 14 27.16 -5.35 -3.94
CA LEU A 14 26.77 -5.87 -5.25
C LEU A 14 25.68 -6.94 -5.14
N GLU A 15 25.79 -7.86 -4.20
CA GLU A 15 24.76 -8.90 -3.97
C GLU A 15 23.44 -8.30 -3.45
N LEU A 16 23.48 -7.31 -2.57
CA LEU A 16 22.32 -6.59 -2.11
C LEU A 16 21.59 -5.85 -3.25
N ARG A 17 22.35 -5.34 -4.22
CA ARG A 17 21.78 -4.70 -5.43
C ARG A 17 21.18 -5.70 -6.43
N HIS A 18 21.58 -6.97 -6.38
CA HIS A 18 21.09 -8.00 -7.32
C HIS A 18 19.82 -8.70 -6.87
N ASN A 19 19.43 -8.60 -5.60
CA ASN A 19 18.25 -9.25 -5.04
C ASN A 19 17.39 -8.26 -4.21
N PRO A 20 16.86 -7.18 -4.81
CA PRO A 20 15.99 -6.26 -4.10
C PRO A 20 14.68 -6.96 -3.74
N VAL A 21 14.12 -6.62 -2.59
CA VAL A 21 12.75 -6.99 -2.23
C VAL A 21 11.80 -6.13 -3.04
N ILE A 22 10.95 -6.78 -3.84
CA ILE A 22 9.85 -6.17 -4.59
C ILE A 22 8.55 -6.69 -4.00
N ILE A 23 7.66 -5.79 -3.61
CA ILE A 23 6.38 -6.16 -2.99
C ILE A 23 5.30 -6.10 -4.06
N ARG A 24 4.52 -7.20 -4.21
CA ARG A 24 3.35 -7.24 -5.10
C ARG A 24 2.07 -7.27 -4.29
N VAL A 25 1.11 -6.41 -4.65
CA VAL A 25 -0.20 -6.30 -4.00
C VAL A 25 -1.29 -6.57 -5.02
N ASN A 26 -1.92 -7.75 -4.92
CA ASN A 26 -3.01 -8.17 -5.80
C ASN A 26 -4.38 -8.14 -5.09
N LYS A 27 -4.40 -8.16 -3.77
CA LYS A 27 -5.61 -8.13 -2.94
C LYS A 27 -5.34 -7.44 -1.61
N PHE A 28 -6.42 -7.10 -0.92
CA PHE A 28 -6.39 -6.49 0.41
C PHE A 28 -7.19 -7.37 1.38
N ASP A 29 -6.48 -8.25 2.07
CA ASP A 29 -6.97 -9.10 3.15
C ASP A 29 -5.91 -9.18 4.26
N GLU A 30 -6.20 -9.90 5.34
CA GLU A 30 -5.29 -9.98 6.49
C GLU A 30 -3.97 -10.65 6.14
N ASP A 31 -4.01 -11.71 5.32
CA ASP A 31 -2.81 -12.43 4.90
C ASP A 31 -1.90 -11.53 4.03
N SER A 32 -2.49 -10.83 3.07
CA SER A 32 -1.74 -9.91 2.21
C SER A 32 -1.17 -8.72 2.98
N ALA A 33 -1.85 -8.23 4.00
CA ALA A 33 -1.34 -7.17 4.87
C ALA A 33 -0.17 -7.66 5.74
N SER A 34 -0.23 -8.88 6.24
CA SER A 34 0.85 -9.51 7.01
C SER A 34 2.08 -9.76 6.13
N ASP A 35 1.90 -10.32 4.93
CA ASP A 35 2.97 -10.52 3.95
C ASP A 35 3.62 -9.19 3.53
N PHE A 36 2.80 -8.15 3.31
CA PHE A 36 3.28 -6.81 3.01
C PHE A 36 4.19 -6.27 4.11
N ALA A 37 3.77 -6.35 5.37
CA ALA A 37 4.55 -5.88 6.51
C ALA A 37 5.87 -6.66 6.66
N ALA A 38 5.84 -7.99 6.47
CA ALA A 38 7.04 -8.83 6.49
C ALA A 38 8.02 -8.44 5.39
N LYS A 39 7.55 -8.21 4.17
CA LYS A 39 8.39 -7.79 3.03
C LYS A 39 8.95 -6.38 3.22
N MET A 40 8.17 -5.45 3.81
CA MET A 40 8.68 -4.13 4.18
C MET A 40 9.85 -4.24 5.17
N ALA A 41 9.72 -5.08 6.19
CA ALA A 41 10.82 -5.34 7.14
C ALA A 41 12.04 -5.99 6.47
N MET A 42 11.83 -6.95 5.57
CA MET A 42 12.91 -7.56 4.79
C MET A 42 13.65 -6.52 3.93
N ALA A 43 12.91 -5.63 3.27
CA ALA A 43 13.50 -4.61 2.42
C ALA A 43 14.45 -3.67 3.19
N HIS A 44 14.13 -3.34 4.44
CA HIS A 44 15.02 -2.54 5.30
C HIS A 44 16.34 -3.26 5.63
N ASN A 45 16.37 -4.59 5.56
CA ASN A 45 17.57 -5.39 5.84
C ASN A 45 18.45 -5.66 4.61
N THR A 46 17.98 -5.32 3.39
CA THR A 46 18.75 -5.54 2.15
C THR A 46 19.77 -4.45 1.84
N GLY A 47 19.60 -3.27 2.43
CA GLY A 47 20.37 -2.07 2.08
C GLY A 47 19.92 -1.40 0.76
N GLN A 48 18.77 -1.81 0.18
CA GLN A 48 18.22 -1.15 -1.01
C GLN A 48 17.79 0.30 -0.70
N SER A 49 17.93 1.17 -1.66
CA SER A 49 17.65 2.60 -1.51
C SER A 49 16.18 2.98 -1.78
N ILE A 50 15.41 2.09 -2.36
CA ILE A 50 13.98 2.26 -2.70
C ILE A 50 13.28 0.92 -2.52
N ILE A 51 12.04 0.95 -2.03
CA ILE A 51 11.17 -0.23 -1.93
C ILE A 51 10.10 -0.15 -3.03
N PRO A 52 10.19 -0.97 -4.09
CA PRO A 52 9.14 -1.02 -5.11
C PRO A 52 7.91 -1.79 -4.61
N VAL A 53 6.74 -1.16 -4.74
CA VAL A 53 5.43 -1.76 -4.48
C VAL A 53 4.63 -1.79 -5.78
N ILE A 54 4.46 -2.96 -6.35
CA ILE A 54 3.72 -3.17 -7.59
C ILE A 54 2.28 -3.51 -7.24
N ILE A 55 1.35 -2.78 -7.82
CA ILE A 55 -0.09 -2.89 -7.54
C ILE A 55 -0.80 -3.35 -8.82
N ASP A 56 -1.51 -4.48 -8.71
CA ASP A 56 -2.45 -4.98 -9.72
C ASP A 56 -3.65 -5.58 -8.98
N SER A 57 -4.61 -4.74 -8.58
CA SER A 57 -5.66 -5.14 -7.63
C SER A 57 -7.00 -4.48 -7.90
N TYR A 58 -8.07 -5.26 -7.71
CA TYR A 58 -9.45 -4.76 -7.63
C TYR A 58 -9.78 -4.10 -6.27
N GLY A 59 -8.89 -4.17 -5.28
CA GLY A 59 -9.13 -3.66 -3.93
C GLY A 59 -9.38 -4.77 -2.91
N GLY A 60 -10.17 -4.47 -1.88
CA GLY A 60 -10.52 -5.41 -0.82
C GLY A 60 -10.79 -4.71 0.52
N GLN A 61 -10.32 -5.28 1.61
CA GLN A 61 -10.61 -4.83 2.97
C GLN A 61 -9.89 -3.52 3.34
N VAL A 62 -10.65 -2.53 3.81
CA VAL A 62 -10.11 -1.21 4.21
C VAL A 62 -9.16 -1.30 5.39
N TYR A 63 -9.37 -2.20 6.35
CA TYR A 63 -8.46 -2.36 7.49
C TYR A 63 -7.10 -2.90 7.06
N SER A 64 -7.07 -3.84 6.11
CA SER A 64 -5.83 -4.34 5.52
C SER A 64 -5.08 -3.25 4.75
N LEU A 65 -5.80 -2.40 4.01
CA LEU A 65 -5.23 -1.18 3.42
C LEU A 65 -4.60 -0.26 4.48
N MET A 66 -5.28 -0.01 5.60
CA MET A 66 -4.75 0.86 6.67
C MET A 66 -3.46 0.30 7.27
N SER A 67 -3.36 -1.01 7.44
CA SER A 67 -2.13 -1.68 7.88
C SER A 67 -0.99 -1.46 6.90
N MET A 68 -1.22 -1.66 5.59
CA MET A 68 -0.22 -1.43 4.55
C MET A 68 0.22 0.04 4.48
N ILE A 69 -0.73 1.00 4.60
CA ILE A 69 -0.41 2.44 4.65
C ILE A 69 0.47 2.75 5.86
N SER A 70 0.18 2.17 7.02
CA SER A 70 0.99 2.36 8.21
C SER A 70 2.42 1.87 8.02
N ALA A 71 2.60 0.71 7.37
CA ALA A 71 3.92 0.17 7.03
C ALA A 71 4.70 1.09 6.08
N ILE A 72 4.04 1.65 5.05
CA ILE A 72 4.67 2.62 4.14
C ILE A 72 5.10 3.89 4.90
N ARG A 73 4.22 4.44 5.73
CA ARG A 73 4.48 5.68 6.47
C ARG A 73 5.57 5.55 7.53
N SER A 74 5.77 4.33 8.04
CA SER A 74 6.82 4.02 9.01
C SER A 74 8.16 3.69 8.35
N SER A 75 8.21 3.64 7.01
CA SER A 75 9.43 3.30 6.29
C SER A 75 10.42 4.45 6.30
N GLU A 76 11.67 4.15 6.66
CA GLU A 76 12.81 5.07 6.53
C GLU A 76 13.37 5.07 5.09
N ILE A 77 13.03 4.03 4.30
CA ILE A 77 13.41 3.90 2.89
C ILE A 77 12.28 4.41 2.02
N PRO A 78 12.53 5.26 1.03
CA PRO A 78 11.49 5.71 0.08
C PRO A 78 10.77 4.55 -0.60
N VAL A 79 9.44 4.64 -0.68
CA VAL A 79 8.59 3.65 -1.30
C VAL A 79 8.13 4.14 -2.67
N ALA A 80 8.42 3.37 -3.71
CA ALA A 80 7.90 3.59 -5.06
C ALA A 80 6.67 2.73 -5.29
N THR A 81 5.56 3.34 -5.72
CA THR A 81 4.35 2.61 -6.08
C THR A 81 4.18 2.57 -7.59
N ILE A 82 3.90 1.38 -8.14
CA ILE A 82 3.82 1.15 -9.57
C ILE A 82 2.51 0.41 -9.87
N VAL A 83 1.67 0.95 -10.75
CA VAL A 83 0.47 0.26 -11.23
C VAL A 83 0.75 -0.34 -12.59
N GLU A 84 0.67 -1.68 -12.70
CA GLU A 84 0.91 -2.40 -13.96
C GLU A 84 -0.37 -2.62 -14.78
N GLY A 85 -1.44 -3.09 -14.16
CA GLY A 85 -2.71 -3.38 -14.85
C GLY A 85 -3.86 -2.56 -14.32
N LYS A 86 -4.11 -2.65 -13.02
CA LYS A 86 -5.20 -1.92 -12.37
C LYS A 86 -4.90 -1.59 -10.91
N ALA A 87 -5.39 -0.45 -10.47
CA ALA A 87 -5.48 -0.10 -9.05
C ALA A 87 -6.87 0.45 -8.77
N MET A 88 -7.73 -0.40 -8.24
CA MET A 88 -9.13 -0.06 -7.97
C MET A 88 -9.39 -0.04 -6.45
N SER A 89 -10.30 0.85 -6.00
CA SER A 89 -10.71 0.93 -4.59
C SER A 89 -9.49 1.10 -3.66
N CYS A 90 -9.25 0.18 -2.72
CA CYS A 90 -8.06 0.17 -1.87
C CYS A 90 -6.73 0.27 -2.65
N GLY A 91 -6.68 -0.26 -3.88
CA GLY A 91 -5.49 -0.25 -4.73
C GLY A 91 -5.05 1.16 -5.11
N VAL A 92 -5.97 2.03 -5.53
CA VAL A 92 -5.64 3.41 -5.91
C VAL A 92 -5.26 4.26 -4.69
N ILE A 93 -5.84 3.97 -3.53
CA ILE A 93 -5.47 4.66 -2.29
C ILE A 93 -4.03 4.27 -1.89
N LEU A 94 -3.69 2.98 -1.92
CA LEU A 94 -2.33 2.51 -1.64
C LEU A 94 -1.32 3.11 -2.64
N PHE A 95 -1.68 3.15 -3.93
CA PHE A 95 -0.87 3.79 -4.97
C PHE A 95 -0.54 5.24 -4.62
N SER A 96 -1.52 6.01 -4.13
CA SER A 96 -1.30 7.40 -3.74
C SER A 96 -0.30 7.58 -2.59
N CYS A 97 -0.03 6.51 -1.81
CA CYS A 97 0.87 6.54 -0.66
C CYS A 97 2.36 6.41 -1.01
N GLY A 98 2.70 6.14 -2.27
CA GLY A 98 4.09 6.21 -2.74
C GLY A 98 4.69 7.60 -2.54
N ASN A 99 5.99 7.66 -2.30
CA ASN A 99 6.69 8.93 -2.11
C ASN A 99 6.51 9.85 -3.31
N GLU A 100 6.61 11.15 -3.07
CA GLU A 100 6.49 12.16 -4.13
C GLU A 100 7.56 11.93 -5.21
N GLY A 101 7.15 11.93 -6.48
CA GLY A 101 8.02 11.62 -7.61
C GLY A 101 8.29 10.11 -7.84
N LEU A 102 7.81 9.23 -6.95
CA LEU A 102 7.99 7.78 -7.04
C LEU A 102 6.67 7.02 -7.23
N ARG A 103 5.72 7.62 -7.93
CA ARG A 103 4.42 7.01 -8.30
C ARG A 103 4.36 6.84 -9.81
N PHE A 104 4.27 5.60 -10.27
CA PHE A 104 4.34 5.26 -11.69
C PHE A 104 3.10 4.47 -12.11
N VAL A 105 2.63 4.73 -13.31
CA VAL A 105 1.48 4.06 -13.92
C VAL A 105 1.88 3.67 -15.33
N THR A 106 1.67 2.41 -15.72
CA THR A 106 1.87 2.00 -17.11
C THR A 106 0.78 2.59 -18.02
N SER A 107 1.06 2.72 -19.31
CA SER A 107 0.12 3.31 -20.29
C SER A 107 -1.25 2.62 -20.31
N GLU A 108 -1.27 1.30 -20.08
CA GLU A 108 -2.48 0.47 -20.16
C GLU A 108 -3.21 0.32 -18.82
N ALA A 109 -2.65 0.89 -17.73
CA ALA A 109 -3.22 0.72 -16.40
C ALA A 109 -4.49 1.55 -16.19
N THR A 110 -5.41 0.98 -15.43
CA THR A 110 -6.67 1.65 -15.03
C THR A 110 -6.66 1.95 -13.54
N LEU A 111 -6.97 3.20 -13.21
CA LEU A 111 -7.20 3.64 -11.84
C LEU A 111 -8.70 3.89 -11.62
N MET A 112 -9.26 3.37 -10.51
CA MET A 112 -10.66 3.61 -10.19
C MET A 112 -10.84 3.80 -8.69
N ILE A 113 -11.51 4.89 -8.32
CA ILE A 113 -11.93 5.19 -6.97
C ILE A 113 -13.45 5.12 -6.88
N HIS A 114 -13.96 4.60 -5.79
CA HIS A 114 -15.38 4.56 -5.46
C HIS A 114 -15.56 4.55 -3.94
N ASP A 115 -16.78 4.82 -3.49
CA ASP A 115 -17.14 4.77 -2.08
C ASP A 115 -16.97 3.38 -1.48
N VAL A 116 -16.63 3.36 -0.19
CA VAL A 116 -16.56 2.10 0.57
C VAL A 116 -17.93 1.44 0.55
N SER A 117 -18.00 0.23 0.01
CA SER A 117 -19.19 -0.60 0.10
C SER A 117 -19.16 -1.45 1.36
N SER A 118 -20.29 -1.58 2.03
CA SER A 118 -20.46 -2.49 3.18
C SER A 118 -21.87 -3.03 3.20
N GLY A 119 -22.03 -4.25 3.71
CA GLY A 119 -23.32 -4.81 4.11
C GLY A 119 -23.46 -4.81 5.63
N ALA A 120 -24.66 -4.53 6.14
CA ALA A 120 -24.96 -4.65 7.54
C ALA A 120 -26.22 -5.50 7.72
N TRP A 121 -26.17 -6.43 8.66
CA TRP A 121 -27.26 -7.28 9.03
C TRP A 121 -27.35 -7.33 10.54
N GLY A 122 -28.56 -7.24 11.11
CA GLY A 122 -28.73 -7.28 12.56
C GLY A 122 -29.84 -6.35 13.05
N LYS A 123 -29.81 -5.97 14.31
CA LYS A 123 -30.74 -5.02 14.92
C LYS A 123 -30.46 -3.60 14.38
N ASN A 124 -31.49 -2.73 14.49
CA ASN A 124 -31.42 -1.36 13.99
C ASN A 124 -30.18 -0.60 14.49
N GLU A 125 -29.83 -0.73 15.76
CA GLU A 125 -28.64 -0.08 16.33
C GLU A 125 -27.33 -0.58 15.71
N GLU A 126 -27.21 -1.88 15.44
CA GLU A 126 -26.05 -2.50 14.79
C GLU A 126 -25.91 -2.03 13.33
N ILE A 127 -27.04 -1.93 12.60
CA ILE A 127 -27.08 -1.41 11.24
C ILE A 127 -26.64 0.07 11.21
N GLN A 128 -27.15 0.88 12.12
CA GLN A 128 -26.76 2.30 12.23
C GLN A 128 -25.28 2.45 12.59
N ALA A 129 -24.76 1.67 13.54
CA ALA A 129 -23.36 1.66 13.90
C ALA A 129 -22.46 1.30 12.72
N SER A 130 -22.84 0.28 11.95
CA SER A 130 -22.14 -0.14 10.73
C SER A 130 -22.14 0.96 9.65
N ALA A 131 -23.27 1.62 9.43
CA ALA A 131 -23.37 2.73 8.49
C ALA A 131 -22.49 3.91 8.89
N LYS A 132 -22.46 4.26 10.19
CA LYS A 132 -21.60 5.31 10.74
C LYS A 132 -20.12 4.98 10.53
N GLU A 133 -19.72 3.72 10.80
CA GLU A 133 -18.34 3.27 10.63
C GLU A 133 -17.93 3.25 9.14
N THR A 134 -18.82 2.85 8.25
CA THR A 134 -18.58 2.90 6.79
C THR A 134 -18.33 4.34 6.34
N LYS A 135 -19.17 5.29 6.79
CA LYS A 135 -18.99 6.72 6.50
C LYS A 135 -17.66 7.25 7.04
N ARG A 136 -17.28 6.86 8.26
CA ARG A 136 -15.99 7.25 8.86
C ARG A 136 -14.81 6.72 8.03
N ARG A 137 -14.86 5.45 7.61
CA ARG A 137 -13.82 4.84 6.76
C ARG A 137 -13.72 5.54 5.41
N ASN A 138 -14.84 5.79 4.77
CA ASN A 138 -14.90 6.49 3.49
C ASN A 138 -14.21 7.85 3.58
N LYS A 139 -14.60 8.65 4.57
CA LYS A 139 -13.97 9.94 4.84
C LYS A 139 -12.46 9.81 5.02
N LYS A 140 -12.01 8.85 5.84
CA LYS A 140 -10.59 8.66 6.15
C LYS A 140 -9.75 8.33 4.91
N ILE A 141 -10.22 7.43 4.04
CA ILE A 141 -9.46 7.06 2.84
C ILE A 141 -9.39 8.20 1.81
N TYR A 142 -10.45 8.98 1.66
CA TYR A 142 -10.45 10.15 0.77
C TYR A 142 -9.55 11.28 1.30
N GLU A 143 -9.54 11.53 2.60
CA GLU A 143 -8.61 12.48 3.22
C GLU A 143 -7.15 12.05 2.99
N ILE A 144 -6.82 10.76 3.18
CA ILE A 144 -5.48 10.23 2.90
C ILE A 144 -5.10 10.48 1.44
N MET A 145 -5.99 10.20 0.50
CA MET A 145 -5.73 10.40 -0.91
C MET A 145 -5.58 11.89 -1.27
N ALA A 146 -6.43 12.75 -0.70
CA ALA A 146 -6.36 14.18 -0.89
C ALA A 146 -5.02 14.76 -0.38
N ASP A 147 -4.61 14.37 0.82
CA ASP A 147 -3.32 14.77 1.39
C ASP A 147 -2.15 14.32 0.50
N ASN A 148 -2.15 13.06 0.03
CA ASN A 148 -1.11 12.52 -0.84
C ASN A 148 -1.06 13.20 -2.22
N CYS A 149 -2.21 13.68 -2.72
CA CYS A 149 -2.33 14.38 -4.00
C CYS A 149 -2.22 15.91 -3.87
N LYS A 150 -1.98 16.43 -2.67
CA LYS A 150 -1.93 17.89 -2.37
C LYS A 150 -3.22 18.60 -2.79
N LYS A 151 -4.36 17.99 -2.52
CA LYS A 151 -5.71 18.51 -2.81
C LYS A 151 -6.44 18.88 -1.52
N PRO A 152 -7.48 19.74 -1.59
CA PRO A 152 -8.38 19.98 -0.46
C PRO A 152 -8.96 18.66 0.06
N LYS A 153 -9.21 18.57 1.38
CA LYS A 153 -9.66 17.32 2.03
C LYS A 153 -10.98 16.76 1.51
N ASP A 154 -11.81 17.60 0.92
CA ASP A 154 -13.11 17.27 0.34
C ASP A 154 -13.07 17.03 -1.18
N TYR A 155 -11.89 17.05 -1.80
CA TYR A 155 -11.73 16.95 -3.24
C TYR A 155 -12.29 15.65 -3.86
N PHE A 156 -12.27 14.56 -3.12
CA PHE A 156 -12.71 13.24 -3.59
C PHE A 156 -14.09 12.81 -3.05
N TYR A 157 -14.83 13.72 -2.39
CA TYR A 157 -16.20 13.47 -1.93
C TYR A 157 -17.23 13.71 -3.01
#